data_af093bb748a5dc8e92799ee4fbd9b2d5
#
_entry.id   af093bb748a5dc8e92799ee4fbd9b2d5
#
_cell.length_a   1.000
_cell.length_b   1.000
_cell.length_c   1.000
_cell.angle_alpha   90.00
_cell.angle_beta   90.00
_cell.angle_gamma   90.00
#
_symmetry.space_group_name_H-M   'P 1'
#
loop_
_entity.id
_entity.type
_entity.pdbx_description
1 polymer ?
#
loop_
_entity_poly.entity_id
_entity_poly.type
_entity_poly.pdbx_seq_one_letter_code
_entity_poly.pdbx_strand_id
1 'polypeptide(L)'
;MRPSYSRSVKYVDFNHLILLSWHICNASIADLVKLSEIITPHKLRQIIPSSEFFILSTCNRVEIYIYSDTPQAVFQSIKQFIVCESPGEEYFSDSGVFLEGMQAYLHLIKVTSGLNSLAVGEYQIQGQVKDSYKNA
;
A
#
# COMPACT_ATOMS: atom_id res chain seq x y z
N MET A 1 6.95 -30.95 -22.10
CA MET A 1 5.87 -30.01 -21.78
C MET A 1 6.21 -29.19 -20.56
N ARG A 2 5.91 -27.94 -20.63
CA ARG A 2 6.01 -27.11 -19.44
C ARG A 2 5.01 -27.56 -18.41
N PRO A 3 5.44 -27.80 -17.20
CA PRO A 3 4.48 -28.13 -16.14
C PRO A 3 3.50 -27.00 -15.90
N SER A 4 2.30 -27.36 -15.47
CA SER A 4 1.28 -26.36 -15.21
C SER A 4 1.69 -25.37 -14.11
N TYR A 5 2.55 -25.78 -13.18
CA TYR A 5 3.00 -24.86 -12.15
C TYR A 5 3.77 -23.66 -12.72
N SER A 6 4.32 -23.75 -13.91
CA SER A 6 4.99 -22.61 -14.53
C SER A 6 4.01 -21.47 -14.83
N ARG A 7 2.71 -21.77 -14.87
CA ARG A 7 1.68 -20.74 -14.99
C ARG A 7 1.26 -20.19 -13.65
N SER A 8 1.32 -20.99 -12.59
CA SER A 8 1.00 -20.53 -11.27
C SER A 8 2.18 -19.82 -10.60
N VAL A 9 3.40 -20.19 -10.97
CA VAL A 9 4.59 -19.50 -10.49
C VAL A 9 4.94 -18.42 -11.51
N LYS A 10 4.23 -17.33 -11.41
CA LYS A 10 4.44 -16.21 -12.31
C LYS A 10 5.66 -15.41 -11.89
N TYR A 11 6.38 -14.92 -12.87
CA TYR A 11 7.40 -13.94 -12.59
C TYR A 11 6.72 -12.66 -12.12
N VAL A 12 7.20 -12.10 -11.02
CA VAL A 12 6.73 -10.81 -10.55
C VAL A 12 7.32 -9.75 -11.46
N ASP A 13 6.45 -9.00 -12.10
CA ASP A 13 6.87 -7.83 -12.85
C ASP A 13 6.84 -6.64 -11.90
N PHE A 14 8.02 -6.24 -11.44
CA PHE A 14 8.12 -5.13 -10.50
C PHE A 14 7.55 -3.83 -11.04
N ASN A 15 7.46 -3.69 -12.36
CA ASN A 15 6.85 -2.51 -12.96
C ASN A 15 5.36 -2.41 -12.66
N HIS A 16 4.73 -3.50 -12.26
CA HIS A 16 3.31 -3.52 -11.88
C HIS A 16 3.09 -3.25 -10.38
N LEU A 17 4.15 -3.16 -9.60
CA LEU A 17 4.04 -2.93 -8.17
C LEU A 17 4.11 -1.43 -7.88
N ILE A 18 3.16 -0.94 -7.11
CA ILE A 18 3.17 0.44 -6.64
C ILE A 18 2.88 0.49 -5.15
N LEU A 19 3.35 1.55 -4.53
CA LEU A 19 3.17 1.83 -3.12
C LEU A 19 2.79 3.28 -2.92
N LEU A 20 1.73 3.52 -2.16
CA LEU A 20 1.44 4.83 -1.60
C LEU A 20 1.67 4.74 -0.10
N SER A 21 2.46 5.65 0.44
CA SER A 21 2.87 5.59 1.84
C SER A 21 2.76 6.95 2.51
N TRP A 22 2.12 6.96 3.67
CA TRP A 22 2.11 8.09 4.59
C TRP A 22 2.73 7.63 5.90
N HIS A 23 3.71 8.37 6.37
CA HIS A 23 4.45 8.04 7.57
C HIS A 23 4.51 9.26 8.49
N ILE A 24 4.74 9.06 9.77
CA ILE A 24 4.82 10.17 10.73
C ILE A 24 5.91 11.20 10.37
N CYS A 25 6.83 10.84 9.47
CA CYS A 25 7.83 11.79 8.97
C CYS A 25 7.23 12.80 7.98
N ASN A 26 6.10 12.49 7.36
CA ASN A 26 5.48 13.35 6.35
C ASN A 26 3.97 13.58 6.55
N ALA A 27 3.42 13.06 7.65
CA ALA A 27 2.01 13.22 7.97
C ALA A 27 1.86 13.28 9.49
N SER A 28 0.89 14.03 9.97
CA SER A 28 0.60 14.08 11.41
C SER A 28 -0.13 12.81 11.84
N ILE A 29 -0.14 12.57 13.15
CA ILE A 29 -0.91 11.44 13.71
C ILE A 29 -2.38 11.57 13.35
N ALA A 30 -2.95 12.78 13.43
CA ALA A 30 -4.33 13.02 13.07
C ALA A 30 -4.60 12.68 11.59
N ASP A 31 -3.65 13.02 10.70
CA ASP A 31 -3.76 12.69 9.29
C ASP A 31 -3.73 11.17 9.06
N LEU A 32 -2.86 10.46 9.78
CA LEU A 32 -2.78 9.01 9.67
C LEU A 32 -4.08 8.35 10.13
N VAL A 33 -4.69 8.84 11.20
CA VAL A 33 -5.98 8.33 11.66
C VAL A 33 -7.05 8.53 10.59
N LYS A 34 -7.13 9.72 10.00
CA LYS A 34 -8.11 9.98 8.94
C LYS A 34 -7.87 9.12 7.71
N LEU A 35 -6.63 8.97 7.30
CA LEU A 35 -6.29 8.12 6.16
C LEU A 35 -6.68 6.67 6.41
N SER A 36 -6.46 6.17 7.63
CA SER A 36 -6.84 4.79 7.97
C SER A 36 -8.35 4.58 7.93
N GLU A 37 -9.14 5.61 8.17
CA GLU A 37 -10.60 5.54 8.08
C GLU A 37 -11.09 5.61 6.63
N ILE A 38 -10.39 6.35 5.78
CA ILE A 38 -10.71 6.50 4.37
C ILE A 38 -10.29 5.26 3.58
N ILE A 39 -9.07 4.79 3.84
CA ILE A 39 -8.46 3.71 3.07
C ILE A 39 -8.79 2.38 3.75
N THR A 40 -9.84 1.74 3.28
CA THR A 40 -10.28 0.44 3.79
C THR A 40 -10.28 -0.59 2.65
N PRO A 41 -10.11 -1.88 2.97
CA PRO A 41 -10.16 -2.93 1.94
C PRO A 41 -11.46 -2.90 1.14
N HIS A 42 -12.58 -2.67 1.80
CA HIS A 42 -13.88 -2.64 1.14
C HIS A 42 -13.95 -1.54 0.09
N LYS A 43 -13.53 -0.34 0.45
CA LYS A 43 -13.56 0.80 -0.47
C LYS A 43 -12.58 0.62 -1.61
N LEU A 44 -11.38 0.12 -1.32
CA LEU A 44 -10.39 -0.09 -2.37
C LEU A 44 -10.84 -1.15 -3.37
N ARG A 45 -11.50 -2.20 -2.93
CA ARG A 45 -12.04 -3.21 -3.86
C ARG A 45 -13.06 -2.64 -4.82
N GLN A 46 -13.80 -1.64 -4.41
CA GLN A 46 -14.75 -0.97 -5.29
C GLN A 46 -14.06 -0.08 -6.32
N ILE A 47 -12.93 0.52 -5.96
CA ILE A 47 -12.22 1.45 -6.82
C ILE A 47 -11.28 0.73 -7.79
N ILE A 48 -10.60 -0.31 -7.32
CA ILE A 48 -9.62 -1.06 -8.10
C ILE A 48 -9.92 -2.57 -8.05
N PRO A 49 -11.09 -2.98 -8.58
CA PRO A 49 -11.53 -4.37 -8.42
C PRO A 49 -10.65 -5.41 -9.11
N SER A 50 -9.90 -5.00 -10.13
CA SER A 50 -9.03 -5.90 -10.89
C SER A 50 -7.61 -5.98 -10.36
N SER A 51 -7.28 -5.24 -9.31
CA SER A 51 -5.93 -5.19 -8.77
C SER A 51 -5.83 -5.99 -7.49
N GLU A 52 -4.63 -6.54 -7.25
CA GLU A 52 -4.31 -7.12 -5.96
C GLU A 52 -3.72 -6.02 -5.08
N PHE A 53 -4.09 -6.01 -3.81
CA PHE A 53 -3.57 -5.00 -2.90
C PHE A 53 -3.60 -5.50 -1.47
N PHE A 54 -2.81 -4.86 -0.62
CA PHE A 54 -3.00 -4.94 0.82
C PHE A 54 -2.66 -3.60 1.46
N ILE A 55 -3.22 -3.38 2.63
CA ILE A 55 -3.08 -2.15 3.38
C ILE A 55 -2.31 -2.47 4.66
N LEU A 56 -1.29 -1.67 4.93
CA LEU A 56 -0.57 -1.71 6.19
C LEU A 56 -0.90 -0.43 6.94
N SER A 57 -1.58 -0.55 8.07
CA SER A 57 -1.97 0.61 8.87
C SER A 57 -1.56 0.39 10.31
N THR A 58 -0.68 1.26 10.79
CA THR A 58 -0.21 1.27 12.18
C THR A 58 -0.34 2.68 12.73
N CYS A 59 0.05 2.89 13.99
CA CYS A 59 0.10 4.22 14.56
C CYS A 59 1.15 5.12 13.88
N ASN A 60 2.08 4.54 13.13
CA ASN A 60 3.19 5.27 12.52
C ASN A 60 3.08 5.45 11.02
N ARG A 61 2.21 4.67 10.36
CA ARG A 61 2.12 4.71 8.90
C ARG A 61 0.80 4.16 8.39
N VAL A 62 0.42 4.62 7.20
CA VAL A 62 -0.62 4.03 6.38
C VAL A 62 0.00 3.80 5.01
N GLU A 63 -0.01 2.55 4.55
CA GLU A 63 0.59 2.18 3.27
C GLU A 63 -0.36 1.31 2.49
N ILE A 64 -0.38 1.51 1.17
CA ILE A 64 -1.14 0.68 0.25
C ILE A 64 -0.15 0.10 -0.76
N TYR A 65 -0.06 -1.22 -0.78
CA TYR A 65 0.74 -1.96 -1.76
C TYR A 65 -0.19 -2.54 -2.80
N ILE A 66 0.06 -2.25 -4.06
CA ILE A 66 -0.84 -2.62 -5.14
C ILE A 66 -0.04 -3.27 -6.27
N TYR A 67 -0.57 -4.37 -6.78
CA TYR A 67 -0.05 -5.03 -7.97
C TYR A 67 -1.11 -4.94 -9.06
N SER A 68 -0.79 -4.30 -10.16
CA SER A 68 -1.74 -4.03 -11.23
C SER A 68 -1.06 -4.02 -12.59
N ASP A 69 -1.80 -4.43 -13.61
CA ASP A 69 -1.36 -4.31 -15.00
C ASP A 69 -1.41 -2.87 -15.50
N THR A 70 -2.12 -1.99 -14.79
CA THR A 70 -2.28 -0.58 -15.15
C THR A 70 -1.93 0.31 -13.96
N PRO A 71 -0.66 0.31 -13.52
CA PRO A 71 -0.30 0.97 -12.26
C PRO A 71 -0.57 2.47 -12.25
N GLN A 72 -0.36 3.16 -13.36
CA GLN A 72 -0.60 4.60 -13.41
C GLN A 72 -2.08 4.93 -13.30
N ALA A 73 -2.95 4.16 -13.96
CA ALA A 73 -4.39 4.36 -13.87
C ALA A 73 -4.89 4.09 -12.46
N VAL A 74 -4.38 3.05 -11.81
CA VAL A 74 -4.72 2.71 -10.43
C VAL A 74 -4.27 3.82 -9.48
N PHE A 75 -3.08 4.32 -9.66
CA PHE A 75 -2.55 5.41 -8.85
C PHE A 75 -3.47 6.64 -8.94
N GLN A 76 -3.86 7.03 -10.15
CA GLN A 76 -4.75 8.18 -10.35
C GLN A 76 -6.11 7.94 -9.71
N SER A 77 -6.65 6.74 -9.83
CA SER A 77 -7.94 6.39 -9.22
C SER A 77 -7.90 6.54 -7.71
N ILE A 78 -6.82 6.09 -7.08
CA ILE A 78 -6.69 6.19 -5.63
C ILE A 78 -6.50 7.63 -5.19
N LYS A 79 -5.70 8.40 -5.90
CA LYS A 79 -5.54 9.83 -5.60
C LYS A 79 -6.87 10.55 -5.66
N GLN A 80 -7.63 10.31 -6.70
CA GLN A 80 -8.94 10.94 -6.86
C GLN A 80 -9.91 10.53 -5.76
N PHE A 81 -9.87 9.26 -5.39
CA PHE A 81 -10.68 8.75 -4.29
C PHE A 81 -10.35 9.48 -2.97
N ILE A 82 -9.06 9.62 -2.65
CA ILE A 82 -8.64 10.30 -1.43
C ILE A 82 -9.10 11.74 -1.42
N VAL A 83 -8.97 12.43 -2.55
CA VAL A 83 -9.45 13.81 -2.67
C VAL A 83 -10.95 13.89 -2.43
N CYS A 84 -11.72 12.98 -3.01
CA CYS A 84 -13.19 12.98 -2.86
C CYS A 84 -13.63 12.67 -1.44
N GLU A 85 -12.88 11.80 -0.73
CA GLU A 85 -13.26 11.37 0.63
C GLU A 85 -12.74 12.32 1.71
N SER A 86 -11.90 13.28 1.34
CA SER A 86 -11.33 14.24 2.29
C SER A 86 -11.45 15.66 1.78
N PRO A 87 -12.69 16.19 1.64
CA PRO A 87 -12.89 17.54 1.14
C PRO A 87 -12.19 18.58 2.04
N GLY A 88 -11.49 19.51 1.43
CA GLY A 88 -10.73 20.52 2.16
C GLY A 88 -9.37 20.05 2.64
N GLU A 89 -9.01 18.79 2.39
CA GLU A 89 -7.75 18.22 2.82
C GLU A 89 -7.00 17.62 1.61
N GLU A 90 -6.98 18.35 0.50
CA GLU A 90 -6.36 17.90 -0.74
C GLU A 90 -4.88 17.58 -0.58
N TYR A 91 -4.24 18.12 0.44
CA TYR A 91 -2.84 17.84 0.72
C TYR A 91 -2.56 16.36 1.00
N PHE A 92 -3.57 15.58 1.36
CA PHE A 92 -3.38 14.15 1.58
C PHE A 92 -2.84 13.45 0.34
N SER A 93 -3.36 13.81 -0.83
CA SER A 93 -2.91 13.16 -2.07
C SER A 93 -1.49 13.54 -2.44
N ASP A 94 -0.98 14.67 -1.95
CA ASP A 94 0.35 15.18 -2.29
C ASP A 94 1.38 14.92 -1.18
N SER A 95 0.94 14.71 0.06
CA SER A 95 1.86 14.51 1.18
C SER A 95 2.40 13.08 1.26
N GLY A 96 1.74 12.14 0.60
CA GLY A 96 2.21 10.76 0.59
C GLY A 96 3.42 10.57 -0.32
N VAL A 97 4.17 9.51 -0.04
CA VAL A 97 5.28 9.09 -0.90
C VAL A 97 4.74 8.04 -1.85
N PHE A 98 4.99 8.24 -3.14
CA PHE A 98 4.65 7.27 -4.17
C PHE A 98 5.93 6.60 -4.66
N LEU A 99 5.96 5.28 -4.57
CA LEU A 99 7.06 4.46 -5.07
C LEU A 99 6.50 3.44 -6.04
N GLU A 100 7.30 3.09 -7.03
CA GLU A 100 6.91 2.07 -8.00
C GLU A 100 8.07 1.14 -8.30
N GLY A 101 7.75 -0.03 -8.81
CA GLY A 101 8.72 -1.01 -9.24
C GLY A 101 9.58 -1.51 -8.10
N MET A 102 10.86 -1.61 -8.36
CA MET A 102 11.83 -2.13 -7.41
C MET A 102 11.90 -1.30 -6.14
N GLN A 103 11.67 0.01 -6.23
CA GLN A 103 11.69 0.87 -5.05
C GLN A 103 10.56 0.52 -4.08
N ALA A 104 9.37 0.22 -4.60
CA ALA A 104 8.25 -0.22 -3.78
C ALA A 104 8.55 -1.55 -3.11
N TYR A 105 9.13 -2.48 -3.86
CA TYR A 105 9.51 -3.78 -3.33
C TYR A 105 10.55 -3.68 -2.23
N LEU A 106 11.59 -2.87 -2.44
CA LEU A 106 12.63 -2.68 -1.43
C LEU A 106 12.10 -2.02 -0.17
N HIS A 107 11.16 -1.09 -0.32
CA HIS A 107 10.51 -0.47 0.82
C HIS A 107 9.72 -1.50 1.64
N LEU A 108 8.98 -2.37 0.97
CA LEU A 108 8.24 -3.44 1.63
C LEU A 108 9.18 -4.35 2.42
N ILE A 109 10.30 -4.74 1.81
CA ILE A 109 11.29 -5.57 2.49
C ILE A 109 11.82 -4.87 3.74
N LYS A 110 12.16 -3.60 3.65
CA LYS A 110 12.64 -2.83 4.80
C LYS A 110 11.62 -2.77 5.93
N VAL A 111 10.36 -2.54 5.58
CA VAL A 111 9.29 -2.46 6.58
C VAL A 111 9.07 -3.81 7.24
N THR A 112 8.99 -4.88 6.47
CA THR A 112 8.73 -6.22 7.00
C THR A 112 9.91 -6.81 7.75
N SER A 113 11.13 -6.41 7.40
CA SER A 113 12.34 -6.86 8.11
C SER A 113 12.68 -5.97 9.31
N GLY A 114 11.95 -4.88 9.50
CA GLY A 114 12.16 -4.01 10.64
C GLY A 114 13.28 -3.00 10.48
N LEU A 115 13.82 -2.83 9.27
CA LEU A 115 14.95 -1.93 9.06
C LEU A 115 14.58 -0.45 9.15
N ASN A 116 13.30 -0.12 8.98
CA ASN A 116 12.81 1.26 9.01
C ASN A 116 12.11 1.62 10.31
N SER A 117 12.07 0.71 11.29
CA SER A 117 11.33 0.92 12.52
C SER A 117 12.25 0.76 13.71
N LEU A 118 11.93 1.43 14.79
CA LEU A 118 12.53 1.11 16.07
C LEU A 118 11.88 -0.15 16.62
N ALA A 119 12.67 -0.92 17.38
CA ALA A 119 12.41 -2.32 17.69
C ALA A 119 11.01 -2.67 18.21
N VAL A 120 10.33 -1.77 18.87
CA VAL A 120 9.10 -2.11 19.59
C VAL A 120 7.90 -2.36 18.68
N GLY A 121 7.87 -1.76 17.50
CA GLY A 121 6.72 -1.89 16.59
C GLY A 121 6.85 -2.97 15.53
N GLU A 122 8.00 -3.61 15.41
CA GLU A 122 8.32 -4.41 14.23
C GLU A 122 7.54 -5.70 14.13
N TYR A 123 7.34 -6.36 15.25
CA TYR A 123 6.55 -7.58 15.26
C TYR A 123 5.11 -7.32 14.86
N GLN A 124 4.57 -6.18 15.25
CA GLN A 124 3.21 -5.79 14.85
C GLN A 124 3.14 -5.51 13.36
N ILE A 125 4.15 -4.85 12.81
CA ILE A 125 4.19 -4.56 11.37
C ILE A 125 4.24 -5.84 10.57
N GLN A 126 5.11 -6.77 10.93
CA GLN A 126 5.21 -8.07 10.25
C GLN A 126 3.90 -8.83 10.34
N GLY A 127 3.27 -8.82 11.50
CA GLY A 127 1.97 -9.46 11.70
C GLY A 127 0.89 -8.84 10.83
N GLN A 128 0.86 -7.52 10.73
CA GLN A 128 -0.12 -6.82 9.89
C GLN A 128 0.06 -7.12 8.41
N VAL A 129 1.28 -7.16 7.93
CA VAL A 129 1.54 -7.51 6.53
C VAL A 129 1.03 -8.92 6.25
N LYS A 130 1.33 -9.86 7.14
CA LYS A 130 0.89 -11.24 7.00
C LYS A 130 -0.63 -11.35 7.00
N ASP A 131 -1.29 -10.67 7.93
CA ASP A 131 -2.75 -10.70 8.05
C ASP A 131 -3.42 -10.03 6.86
N SER A 132 -2.89 -8.91 6.40
CA SER A 132 -3.41 -8.21 5.22
C SER A 132 -3.30 -9.07 3.98
N TYR A 133 -2.21 -9.80 3.81
CA TYR A 133 -2.03 -10.69 2.69
C TYR A 133 -3.04 -11.84 2.71
N LYS A 134 -3.31 -12.41 3.87
CA LYS A 134 -4.31 -13.47 4.01
C LYS A 134 -5.72 -12.99 3.70
N ASN A 135 -6.01 -11.73 3.96
CA ASN A 135 -7.33 -11.15 3.78
C ASN A 135 -7.52 -10.51 2.40
N ALA A 136 -6.46 -10.42 1.65
CA ALA A 136 -6.54 -9.91 0.29
C ALA A 136 -7.03 -11.01 -0.67
#